data_dc3abe0b335dbab4352359bee649f7b6
#
_entry.id   dc3abe0b335dbab4352359bee649f7b6
#
_cell.length_a   1.000
_cell.length_b   1.000
_cell.length_c   1.000
_cell.angle_alpha   90.00
_cell.angle_beta   90.00
_cell.angle_gamma   90.00
#
_symmetry.space_group_name_H-M   'P 1'
#
loop_
_entity.id
_entity.type
_entity.pdbx_description
1 polymer ?
#
loop_
_entity_poly.entity_id
_entity_poly.type
_entity_poly.pdbx_seq_one_letter_code
_entity_poly.pdbx_strand_id
1 'polypeptide(L)'
;LVLGPKLYLEDRIRLYSLIWDEVEEFTQLLRTLLNALSSLGYAENAYCPLSALIPRETSIIDVNTLEGVNDPKSAPLDIVTPKGIRTSLPRSVIAALVAELTIVMEEKPAKYFDYTDLLDFPGYRSRYKFDDVRKELKKTGMLKEMFLRGKVAYLFQRYSAENELTSMLLCIGPSNQEVQDLPGVINSWIAVTH
;
A
#
# COMPACT_ATOMS: atom_id res chain seq x y z
N LEU A 1 18.74 2.61 9.91
CA LEU A 1 17.32 2.16 10.06
C LEU A 1 17.01 1.62 11.47
N VAL A 2 17.98 1.06 12.21
CA VAL A 2 17.78 0.47 13.56
C VAL A 2 17.31 1.50 14.61
N LEU A 3 17.62 2.78 14.45
CA LEU A 3 17.25 3.83 15.40
C LEU A 3 15.86 4.43 15.13
N GLY A 4 15.36 4.37 13.90
CA GLY A 4 14.09 4.98 13.53
C GLY A 4 12.90 4.62 14.44
N PRO A 5 12.65 3.33 14.75
CA PRO A 5 11.56 2.92 15.63
C PRO A 5 11.69 3.41 17.10
N LYS A 6 12.90 3.81 17.51
CA LYS A 6 13.20 4.27 18.88
C LYS A 6 13.03 5.78 19.05
N LEU A 7 12.87 6.51 17.96
CA LEU A 7 12.66 7.95 17.98
C LEU A 7 11.23 8.30 18.38
N TYR A 8 11.05 9.45 19.01
CA TYR A 8 9.73 10.05 19.16
C TYR A 8 9.10 10.32 17.80
N LEU A 9 7.79 10.39 17.75
CA LEU A 9 7.05 10.50 16.49
C LEU A 9 7.53 11.65 15.60
N GLU A 10 7.68 12.84 16.17
CA GLU A 10 8.12 14.03 15.43
C GLU A 10 9.56 13.93 14.92
N ASP A 11 10.46 13.38 15.73
CA ASP A 11 11.86 13.17 15.33
C ASP A 11 11.95 12.13 14.20
N ARG A 12 11.09 11.11 14.25
CA ARG A 12 10.98 10.09 13.19
C ARG A 12 10.49 10.72 11.89
N ILE A 13 9.44 11.54 11.95
CA ILE A 13 8.91 12.25 10.78
C ILE A 13 9.99 13.14 10.18
N ARG A 14 10.68 13.92 11.02
CA ARG A 14 11.76 14.81 10.59
C ARG A 14 12.92 14.05 9.96
N LEU A 15 13.32 12.92 10.55
CA LEU A 15 14.39 12.08 9.99
C LEU A 15 14.01 11.54 8.60
N TYR A 16 12.81 10.99 8.47
CA TYR A 16 12.38 10.42 7.19
C TYR A 16 12.09 11.47 6.13
N SER A 17 11.65 12.68 6.50
CA SER A 17 11.38 13.76 5.54
C SER A 17 12.61 14.14 4.71
N LEU A 18 13.82 13.92 5.24
CA LEU A 18 15.07 14.16 4.51
C LEU A 18 15.21 13.28 3.25
N ILE A 19 14.55 12.09 3.21
CA ILE A 19 14.62 11.17 2.06
C ILE A 19 13.98 11.76 0.81
N TRP A 20 12.98 12.63 0.99
CA TRP A 20 12.26 13.31 -0.09
C TRP A 20 12.41 14.83 -0.06
N ASP A 21 13.55 15.30 0.45
CA ASP A 21 13.88 16.73 0.48
C ASP A 21 12.81 17.57 1.17
N GLU A 22 12.27 17.07 2.29
CA GLU A 22 11.25 17.71 3.12
C GLU A 22 9.98 18.17 2.36
N VAL A 23 9.65 17.48 1.24
CA VAL A 23 8.42 17.76 0.50
C VAL A 23 7.23 17.59 1.44
N GLU A 24 6.45 18.68 1.60
CA GLU A 24 5.41 18.79 2.62
C GLU A 24 4.31 17.75 2.46
N GLU A 25 3.86 17.49 1.24
CA GLU A 25 2.78 16.54 0.94
C GLU A 25 3.14 15.12 1.39
N PHE A 26 4.38 14.69 1.18
CA PHE A 26 4.86 13.38 1.65
C PHE A 26 5.06 13.38 3.16
N THR A 27 5.51 14.49 3.74
CA THR A 27 5.72 14.62 5.18
C THR A 27 4.38 14.57 5.93
N GLN A 28 3.34 15.22 5.43
CA GLN A 28 1.99 15.14 5.98
C GLN A 28 1.38 13.74 5.81
N LEU A 29 1.58 13.11 4.67
CA LEU A 29 1.15 11.73 4.46
C LEU A 29 1.82 10.79 5.49
N LEU A 30 3.15 10.88 5.67
CA LEU A 30 3.86 10.11 6.67
C LEU A 30 3.32 10.35 8.08
N ARG A 31 3.10 11.62 8.44
CA ARG A 31 2.52 12.01 9.73
C ARG A 31 1.16 11.35 9.96
N THR A 32 0.29 11.42 8.96
CA THR A 32 -1.04 10.80 9.01
C THR A 32 -0.94 9.29 9.25
N LEU A 33 -0.08 8.60 8.51
CA LEU A 33 0.08 7.15 8.62
C LEU A 33 0.73 6.73 9.94
N LEU A 34 1.75 7.46 10.42
CA LEU A 34 2.40 7.15 11.71
C LEU A 34 1.49 7.42 12.90
N ASN A 35 0.66 8.45 12.87
CA ASN A 35 -0.35 8.70 13.90
C ASN A 35 -1.38 7.56 13.95
N ALA A 36 -1.85 7.11 12.80
CA ALA A 36 -2.76 5.98 12.71
C ALA A 36 -2.12 4.68 13.24
N LEU A 37 -0.88 4.37 12.85
CA LEU A 37 -0.15 3.22 13.39
C LEU A 37 0.07 3.32 14.90
N SER A 38 0.34 4.51 15.42
CA SER A 38 0.47 4.76 16.86
C SER A 38 -0.83 4.47 17.59
N SER A 39 -1.97 4.90 17.04
CA SER A 39 -3.30 4.62 17.63
C SER A 39 -3.66 3.13 17.63
N LEU A 40 -3.06 2.34 16.74
CA LEU A 40 -3.15 0.88 16.69
C LEU A 40 -2.10 0.18 17.57
N GLY A 41 -1.27 0.94 18.31
CA GLY A 41 -0.18 0.38 19.09
C GLY A 41 0.88 -0.32 18.23
N TYR A 42 1.05 0.10 16.97
CA TYR A 42 1.95 -0.51 15.99
C TYR A 42 1.69 -2.00 15.78
N ALA A 43 0.42 -2.41 15.86
CA ALA A 43 0.03 -3.81 15.61
C ALA A 43 0.31 -4.19 14.16
N GLU A 44 0.87 -5.38 13.95
CA GLU A 44 1.12 -5.95 12.62
C GLU A 44 -0.18 -6.39 11.95
N ASN A 45 -1.15 -6.83 12.73
CA ASN A 45 -2.45 -7.30 12.28
C ASN A 45 -3.58 -6.53 12.95
N ALA A 46 -4.67 -6.34 12.23
CA ALA A 46 -5.89 -5.74 12.74
C ALA A 46 -7.13 -6.34 12.05
N TYR A 47 -8.25 -6.34 12.75
CA TYR A 47 -9.53 -6.83 12.24
C TYR A 47 -10.42 -5.66 11.91
N CYS A 48 -11.13 -5.74 10.80
CA CYS A 48 -12.15 -4.79 10.39
C CYS A 48 -13.45 -5.52 10.03
N PRO A 49 -14.60 -4.87 10.11
CA PRO A 49 -15.88 -5.47 9.71
C PRO A 49 -15.96 -5.59 8.18
N LEU A 50 -16.83 -6.49 7.69
CA LEU A 50 -17.07 -6.67 6.25
C LEU A 50 -17.51 -5.39 5.54
N SER A 51 -18.08 -4.44 6.27
CA SER A 51 -18.40 -3.10 5.73
C SER A 51 -17.18 -2.34 5.21
N ALA A 52 -15.97 -2.78 5.54
CA ALA A 52 -14.73 -2.25 4.94
C ALA A 52 -14.66 -2.47 3.43
N LEU A 53 -15.35 -3.50 2.92
CA LEU A 53 -15.36 -3.89 1.51
C LEU A 53 -16.59 -3.37 0.75
N ILE A 54 -17.56 -2.77 1.45
CA ILE A 54 -18.85 -2.34 0.91
C ILE A 54 -19.10 -0.86 1.30
N PRO A 55 -19.53 -0.01 0.36
CA PRO A 55 -19.64 -0.24 -1.09
C PRO A 55 -18.25 -0.32 -1.75
N ARG A 56 -18.19 -0.90 -2.94
CA ARG A 56 -16.90 -1.16 -3.63
C ARG A 56 -16.11 0.11 -3.90
N GLU A 57 -16.77 1.19 -4.29
CA GLU A 57 -16.17 2.47 -4.69
C GLU A 57 -15.47 3.20 -3.53
N THR A 58 -15.80 2.86 -2.29
CA THR A 58 -15.17 3.41 -1.08
C THR A 58 -14.56 2.32 -0.20
N SER A 59 -14.41 1.13 -0.74
CA SER A 59 -13.79 0.01 -0.03
C SER A 59 -12.30 0.23 0.20
N ILE A 60 -11.75 -0.43 1.21
CA ILE A 60 -10.30 -0.35 1.50
C ILE A 60 -9.42 -1.01 0.45
N ILE A 61 -10.01 -1.79 -0.49
CA ILE A 61 -9.32 -2.41 -1.62
C ILE A 61 -9.41 -1.59 -2.90
N ASP A 62 -10.27 -0.57 -2.96
CA ASP A 62 -10.35 0.31 -4.13
C ASP A 62 -9.24 1.37 -4.06
N VAL A 63 -8.44 1.45 -5.11
CA VAL A 63 -7.33 2.41 -5.19
C VAL A 63 -7.78 3.87 -5.15
N ASN A 64 -9.04 4.15 -5.55
CA ASN A 64 -9.58 5.50 -5.50
C ASN A 64 -9.88 5.96 -4.07
N THR A 65 -10.06 5.03 -3.14
CA THR A 65 -10.21 5.35 -1.71
C THR A 65 -8.99 6.09 -1.16
N LEU A 66 -7.81 5.91 -1.76
CA LEU A 66 -6.59 6.64 -1.38
C LEU A 66 -6.66 8.15 -1.65
N GLU A 67 -7.56 8.64 -2.49
CA GLU A 67 -7.72 10.09 -2.72
C GLU A 67 -8.06 10.84 -1.43
N GLY A 68 -8.79 10.19 -0.54
CA GLY A 68 -9.19 10.76 0.75
C GLY A 68 -8.17 10.64 1.88
N VAL A 69 -6.91 10.22 1.62
CA VAL A 69 -5.95 9.95 2.70
C VAL A 69 -5.63 11.17 3.58
N ASN A 70 -5.70 12.35 3.00
CA ASN A 70 -5.56 13.63 3.72
C ASN A 70 -6.90 14.39 3.84
N ASP A 71 -8.02 13.77 3.47
CA ASP A 71 -9.35 14.36 3.59
C ASP A 71 -10.00 13.93 4.92
N PRO A 72 -10.28 14.87 5.84
CA PRO A 72 -10.96 14.56 7.09
C PRO A 72 -12.40 14.04 6.92
N LYS A 73 -12.99 14.15 5.72
CA LYS A 73 -14.34 13.66 5.41
C LYS A 73 -14.39 12.18 5.01
N SER A 74 -13.25 11.52 4.90
CA SER A 74 -13.21 10.07 4.63
C SER A 74 -13.96 9.31 5.73
N ALA A 75 -14.94 8.49 5.34
CA ALA A 75 -15.78 7.77 6.28
C ALA A 75 -14.94 6.91 7.25
N PRO A 76 -15.22 6.96 8.55
CA PRO A 76 -14.48 6.18 9.53
C PRO A 76 -14.84 4.70 9.45
N LEU A 77 -13.90 3.85 9.85
CA LEU A 77 -14.07 2.41 10.00
C LEU A 77 -13.48 1.97 11.34
N ASP A 78 -14.25 1.20 12.09
CA ASP A 78 -13.81 0.67 13.37
C ASP A 78 -12.86 -0.53 13.16
N ILE A 79 -11.75 -0.50 13.86
CA ILE A 79 -10.69 -1.51 13.78
C ILE A 79 -10.37 -2.02 15.17
N VAL A 80 -10.07 -3.30 15.26
CA VAL A 80 -9.67 -3.96 16.50
C VAL A 80 -8.36 -4.72 16.27
N THR A 81 -7.36 -4.47 17.09
CA THR A 81 -6.11 -5.24 17.05
C THR A 81 -6.24 -6.56 17.82
N PRO A 82 -5.37 -7.56 17.56
CA PRO A 82 -5.34 -8.80 18.36
C PRO A 82 -5.15 -8.57 19.88
N LYS A 83 -4.53 -7.45 20.26
CA LYS A 83 -4.35 -7.04 21.66
C LYS A 83 -5.58 -6.33 22.27
N GLY A 84 -6.66 -6.21 21.51
CA GLY A 84 -7.91 -5.60 21.94
C GLY A 84 -7.95 -4.06 21.89
N ILE A 85 -6.95 -3.42 21.27
CA ILE A 85 -7.00 -1.96 21.02
C ILE A 85 -8.09 -1.71 19.98
N ARG A 86 -9.02 -0.81 20.34
CA ARG A 86 -10.11 -0.39 19.45
C ARG A 86 -9.89 1.06 19.03
N THR A 87 -9.95 1.33 17.75
CA THR A 87 -9.85 2.67 17.20
C THR A 87 -10.70 2.81 15.95
N SER A 88 -11.08 4.04 15.63
CA SER A 88 -11.80 4.37 14.39
C SER A 88 -10.90 5.20 13.51
N LEU A 89 -10.63 4.74 12.30
CA LEU A 89 -9.74 5.41 11.34
C LEU A 89 -10.46 5.66 10.02
N PRO A 90 -10.10 6.72 9.30
CA PRO A 90 -10.61 6.96 7.95
C PRO A 90 -10.31 5.77 7.03
N ARG A 91 -11.25 5.37 6.20
CA ARG A 91 -11.08 4.26 5.24
C ARG A 91 -9.88 4.47 4.31
N SER A 92 -9.62 5.70 3.89
CA SER A 92 -8.48 6.06 3.07
C SER A 92 -7.15 5.82 3.76
N VAL A 93 -7.06 6.10 5.07
CA VAL A 93 -5.88 5.85 5.88
C VAL A 93 -5.65 4.35 6.03
N ILE A 94 -6.71 3.58 6.27
CA ILE A 94 -6.63 2.13 6.33
C ILE A 94 -6.17 1.56 4.99
N ALA A 95 -6.77 1.98 3.88
CA ALA A 95 -6.37 1.58 2.53
C ALA A 95 -4.88 1.88 2.24
N ALA A 96 -4.36 3.00 2.79
CA ALA A 96 -2.96 3.33 2.67
C ALA A 96 -2.05 2.42 3.53
N LEU A 97 -2.47 2.06 4.74
CA LEU A 97 -1.70 1.23 5.67
C LEU A 97 -1.69 -0.25 5.31
N VAL A 98 -2.82 -0.78 4.81
CA VAL A 98 -2.97 -2.22 4.53
C VAL A 98 -1.96 -2.66 3.47
N ALA A 99 -1.07 -3.56 3.84
CA ALA A 99 -0.17 -4.24 2.92
C ALA A 99 -0.82 -5.48 2.32
N GLU A 100 -1.55 -6.22 3.16
CA GLU A 100 -2.18 -7.49 2.81
C GLU A 100 -3.56 -7.56 3.46
N LEU A 101 -4.53 -8.11 2.75
CA LEU A 101 -5.88 -8.34 3.24
C LEU A 101 -6.22 -9.82 3.19
N THR A 102 -6.48 -10.41 4.36
CA THR A 102 -6.95 -11.77 4.48
C THR A 102 -8.48 -11.80 4.63
N ILE A 103 -9.14 -12.49 3.72
CA ILE A 103 -10.61 -12.69 3.75
C ILE A 103 -10.88 -14.16 4.00
N VAL A 104 -11.60 -14.46 5.09
CA VAL A 104 -12.06 -15.81 5.37
C VAL A 104 -13.21 -16.14 4.44
N MET A 105 -13.08 -17.23 3.67
CA MET A 105 -14.14 -17.73 2.81
C MET A 105 -14.85 -18.91 3.47
N GLU A 106 -16.17 -18.99 3.27
CA GLU A 106 -17.02 -20.05 3.82
C GLU A 106 -16.72 -21.40 3.15
N GLU A 107 -16.51 -21.38 1.84
CA GLU A 107 -16.16 -22.55 1.05
C GLU A 107 -14.86 -22.34 0.26
N LYS A 108 -14.08 -23.40 0.13
CA LYS A 108 -12.86 -23.39 -0.68
C LYS A 108 -13.22 -23.37 -2.17
N PRO A 109 -12.76 -22.40 -2.96
CA PRO A 109 -13.11 -22.28 -4.37
C PRO A 109 -12.63 -23.47 -5.23
N ALA A 110 -11.45 -24.02 -4.91
CA ALA A 110 -10.87 -25.16 -5.64
C ALA A 110 -9.85 -25.91 -4.78
N LYS A 111 -9.59 -27.18 -5.12
CA LYS A 111 -8.68 -28.05 -4.35
C LYS A 111 -7.22 -27.56 -4.33
N TYR A 112 -6.77 -26.85 -5.35
CA TYR A 112 -5.38 -26.36 -5.41
C TYR A 112 -5.08 -25.27 -4.37
N PHE A 113 -6.10 -24.58 -3.82
CA PHE A 113 -5.92 -23.64 -2.71
C PHE A 113 -5.48 -24.30 -1.38
N ASP A 114 -5.36 -25.63 -1.32
CA ASP A 114 -4.70 -26.29 -0.20
C ASP A 114 -3.18 -26.09 -0.19
N TYR A 115 -2.61 -25.76 -1.35
CA TYR A 115 -1.15 -25.73 -1.58
C TYR A 115 -0.68 -24.50 -2.33
N THR A 116 -1.59 -23.56 -2.63
CA THR A 116 -1.28 -22.40 -3.46
C THR A 116 -2.02 -21.19 -2.93
N ASP A 117 -1.27 -20.14 -2.62
CA ASP A 117 -1.80 -18.80 -2.37
C ASP A 117 -1.80 -18.02 -3.68
N LEU A 118 -2.83 -17.22 -3.89
CA LEU A 118 -2.94 -16.33 -5.03
C LEU A 118 -2.81 -14.88 -4.57
N LEU A 119 -1.75 -14.22 -5.01
CA LEU A 119 -1.52 -12.79 -4.72
C LEU A 119 -1.93 -11.96 -5.95
N ASP A 120 -2.84 -11.01 -5.75
CA ASP A 120 -3.19 -10.02 -6.76
C ASP A 120 -2.46 -8.71 -6.45
N PHE A 121 -1.56 -8.32 -7.35
CA PHE A 121 -0.90 -7.02 -7.29
C PHE A 121 -1.64 -6.05 -8.20
N PRO A 122 -1.94 -4.83 -7.70
CA PRO A 122 -2.36 -3.75 -8.58
C PRO A 122 -1.37 -3.61 -9.74
N GLY A 123 -1.86 -3.53 -10.97
CA GLY A 123 -1.04 -3.60 -12.17
C GLY A 123 0.23 -2.76 -12.09
N TYR A 124 1.34 -3.36 -12.52
CA TYR A 124 2.63 -2.66 -12.54
C TYR A 124 2.51 -1.40 -13.40
N ARG A 125 2.75 -0.26 -12.76
CA ARG A 125 2.76 1.03 -13.44
C ARG A 125 4.20 1.41 -13.74
N SER A 126 4.49 1.75 -14.98
CA SER A 126 5.83 2.19 -15.42
C SER A 126 6.40 3.26 -14.48
N ARG A 127 7.72 3.23 -14.27
CA ARG A 127 8.42 4.27 -13.52
C ARG A 127 8.24 5.60 -14.24
N TYR A 128 7.57 6.52 -13.60
CA TYR A 128 7.45 7.88 -14.11
C TYR A 128 8.70 8.66 -13.68
N LYS A 129 9.41 9.26 -14.61
CA LYS A 129 10.49 10.20 -14.30
C LYS A 129 9.85 11.58 -14.15
N PHE A 130 10.03 12.17 -13.01
CA PHE A 130 9.60 13.53 -12.74
C PHE A 130 10.82 14.44 -12.80
N ASP A 131 10.74 15.51 -13.58
CA ASP A 131 11.78 16.53 -13.58
C ASP A 131 11.71 17.39 -12.31
N ASP A 132 10.49 17.63 -11.79
CA ASP A 132 10.23 18.40 -10.58
C ASP A 132 9.03 17.81 -9.82
N VAL A 133 9.30 17.08 -8.76
CA VAL A 133 8.28 16.43 -7.91
C VAL A 133 7.35 17.46 -7.27
N ARG A 134 7.87 18.61 -6.80
CA ARG A 134 7.06 19.65 -6.14
C ARG A 134 6.06 20.29 -7.10
N LYS A 135 6.43 20.43 -8.37
CA LYS A 135 5.53 20.92 -9.41
C LYS A 135 4.45 19.90 -9.76
N GLU A 136 4.84 18.62 -9.84
CA GLU A 136 3.88 17.55 -10.16
C GLU A 136 2.86 17.35 -9.04
N LEU A 137 3.26 17.44 -7.77
CA LEU A 137 2.37 17.28 -6.61
C LEU A 137 1.26 18.34 -6.53
N LYS A 138 1.41 19.46 -7.23
CA LYS A 138 0.33 20.47 -7.36
C LYS A 138 -0.84 20.00 -8.23
N LYS A 139 -0.64 18.94 -9.01
CA LYS A 139 -1.70 18.34 -9.82
C LYS A 139 -2.59 17.46 -8.96
N THR A 140 -3.90 17.58 -9.15
CA THR A 140 -4.89 16.78 -8.41
C THR A 140 -4.62 15.28 -8.57
N GLY A 141 -4.66 14.53 -7.48
CA GLY A 141 -4.48 13.09 -7.46
C GLY A 141 -3.02 12.59 -7.61
N MET A 142 -2.04 13.48 -7.81
CA MET A 142 -0.65 13.07 -8.03
C MET A 142 -0.02 12.45 -6.78
N LEU A 143 -0.34 12.94 -5.59
CA LEU A 143 0.12 12.33 -4.33
C LEU A 143 -0.32 10.86 -4.22
N LYS A 144 -1.61 10.58 -4.52
CA LYS A 144 -2.15 9.22 -4.58
C LYS A 144 -1.38 8.35 -5.58
N GLU A 145 -1.17 8.86 -6.78
CA GLU A 145 -0.46 8.12 -7.84
C GLU A 145 0.98 7.79 -7.43
N MET A 146 1.72 8.74 -6.88
CA MET A 146 3.09 8.52 -6.42
C MET A 146 3.13 7.52 -5.26
N PHE A 147 2.24 7.68 -4.28
CA PHE A 147 2.14 6.77 -3.14
C PHE A 147 1.80 5.34 -3.58
N LEU A 148 0.78 5.18 -4.43
CA LEU A 148 0.36 3.86 -4.93
C LEU A 148 1.51 3.15 -5.69
N ARG A 149 2.22 3.88 -6.56
CA ARG A 149 3.38 3.34 -7.28
C ARG A 149 4.48 2.88 -6.33
N GLY A 150 4.81 3.69 -5.34
CA GLY A 150 5.79 3.35 -4.32
C GLY A 150 5.37 2.13 -3.49
N LYS A 151 4.10 2.07 -3.07
CA LYS A 151 3.54 0.95 -2.30
C LYS A 151 3.59 -0.36 -3.09
N VAL A 152 3.15 -0.35 -4.35
CA VAL A 152 3.17 -1.54 -5.23
C VAL A 152 4.60 -2.02 -5.46
N ALA A 153 5.52 -1.11 -5.78
CA ALA A 153 6.92 -1.45 -5.98
C ALA A 153 7.55 -2.04 -4.71
N TYR A 154 7.27 -1.45 -3.55
CA TYR A 154 7.77 -1.96 -2.26
C TYR A 154 7.25 -3.37 -1.96
N LEU A 155 5.93 -3.59 -2.09
CA LEU A 155 5.34 -4.89 -1.84
C LEU A 155 5.89 -5.96 -2.78
N PHE A 156 5.98 -5.66 -4.07
CA PHE A 156 6.56 -6.58 -5.05
C PHE A 156 8.02 -6.95 -4.72
N GLN A 157 8.85 -5.95 -4.38
CA GLN A 157 10.23 -6.17 -3.97
C GLN A 157 10.32 -7.01 -2.70
N ARG A 158 9.46 -6.75 -1.71
CA ARG A 158 9.42 -7.50 -0.46
C ARG A 158 9.11 -8.98 -0.72
N TYR A 159 8.01 -9.28 -1.38
CA TYR A 159 7.62 -10.66 -1.70
C TYR A 159 8.66 -11.39 -2.56
N SER A 160 9.30 -10.68 -3.49
CA SER A 160 10.39 -11.24 -4.30
C SER A 160 11.62 -11.55 -3.45
N ALA A 161 12.03 -10.65 -2.56
CA ALA A 161 13.20 -10.82 -1.70
C ALA A 161 13.00 -11.91 -0.63
N GLU A 162 11.78 -12.10 -0.17
CA GLU A 162 11.40 -13.13 0.82
C GLU A 162 11.15 -14.50 0.15
N ASN A 163 11.32 -14.62 -1.19
CA ASN A 163 11.06 -15.81 -2.00
C ASN A 163 9.63 -16.37 -1.86
N GLU A 164 8.67 -15.51 -1.59
CA GLU A 164 7.27 -15.87 -1.48
C GLU A 164 6.59 -16.01 -2.85
N LEU A 165 7.17 -15.41 -3.91
CA LEU A 165 6.68 -15.54 -5.28
C LEU A 165 7.34 -16.71 -5.98
N THR A 166 6.66 -17.84 -6.03
CA THR A 166 7.15 -19.07 -6.70
C THR A 166 6.85 -19.08 -8.20
N SER A 167 5.79 -18.39 -8.62
CA SER A 167 5.41 -18.26 -10.03
C SER A 167 4.64 -16.95 -10.26
N MET A 168 4.68 -16.46 -11.49
CA MET A 168 4.00 -15.23 -11.88
C MET A 168 3.02 -15.51 -13.02
N LEU A 169 1.77 -15.11 -12.85
CA LEU A 169 0.77 -15.05 -13.90
C LEU A 169 0.68 -13.63 -14.44
N LEU A 170 1.16 -13.42 -15.65
CA LEU A 170 1.12 -12.12 -16.29
C LEU A 170 -0.15 -11.97 -17.13
N CYS A 171 -1.10 -11.17 -16.64
CA CYS A 171 -2.32 -10.84 -17.35
C CYS A 171 -2.10 -9.62 -18.25
N ILE A 172 -2.02 -9.83 -19.56
CA ILE A 172 -1.78 -8.76 -20.53
C ILE A 172 -3.06 -8.51 -21.34
N GLY A 173 -3.62 -7.31 -21.20
CA GLY A 173 -4.69 -6.82 -22.07
C GLY A 173 -4.13 -6.04 -23.27
N PRO A 174 -4.97 -5.74 -24.29
CA PRO A 174 -4.53 -4.95 -25.46
C PRO A 174 -3.95 -3.58 -25.09
N SER A 175 -4.48 -2.93 -24.05
CA SER A 175 -4.00 -1.64 -23.55
C SER A 175 -2.68 -1.73 -22.75
N ASN A 176 -2.28 -2.92 -22.32
CA ASN A 176 -1.07 -3.13 -21.54
C ASN A 176 0.16 -3.42 -22.40
N GLN A 177 -0.02 -3.60 -23.72
CA GLN A 177 1.10 -3.79 -24.66
C GLN A 177 1.99 -2.55 -24.77
N GLU A 178 1.50 -1.39 -24.33
CA GLU A 178 2.23 -0.12 -24.30
C GLU A 178 3.01 0.12 -23.00
N VAL A 179 3.05 -0.82 -22.05
CA VAL A 179 3.85 -0.67 -20.83
C VAL A 179 5.33 -0.80 -21.19
N GLN A 180 5.96 0.35 -21.39
CA GLN A 180 7.35 0.47 -21.88
C GLN A 180 8.39 -0.25 -21.01
N ASP A 181 8.09 -0.56 -19.76
CA ASP A 181 9.04 -1.12 -18.79
C ASP A 181 8.75 -2.57 -18.37
N LEU A 182 7.78 -3.23 -18.99
CA LEU A 182 7.40 -4.61 -18.69
C LEU A 182 8.57 -5.60 -18.82
N PRO A 183 9.41 -5.53 -19.89
CA PRO A 183 10.60 -6.37 -19.99
C PRO A 183 11.58 -6.17 -18.84
N GLY A 184 11.76 -4.93 -18.37
CA GLY A 184 12.64 -4.62 -17.25
C GLY A 184 12.17 -5.24 -15.94
N VAL A 185 10.86 -5.27 -15.70
CA VAL A 185 10.25 -5.90 -14.51
C VAL A 185 10.44 -7.41 -14.54
N ILE A 186 10.13 -8.04 -15.67
CA ILE A 186 10.30 -9.49 -15.84
C ILE A 186 11.77 -9.87 -15.64
N ASN A 187 12.70 -9.14 -16.25
CA ASN A 187 14.13 -9.40 -16.09
C ASN A 187 14.59 -9.19 -14.63
N SER A 188 14.08 -8.15 -13.95
CA SER A 188 14.38 -7.93 -12.53
C SER A 188 13.88 -9.08 -11.66
N TRP A 189 12.68 -9.58 -11.93
CA TRP A 189 12.12 -10.72 -11.20
C TRP A 189 12.93 -12.00 -11.45
N ILE A 190 13.25 -12.31 -12.70
CA ILE A 190 14.09 -13.46 -13.05
C ILE A 190 15.46 -13.39 -12.35
N ALA A 191 16.08 -12.21 -12.32
CA ALA A 191 17.39 -12.02 -11.68
C ALA A 191 17.39 -12.20 -10.16
N VAL A 192 16.25 -12.05 -9.50
CA VAL A 192 16.11 -12.23 -8.04
C VAL A 192 15.71 -13.67 -7.69
N THR A 193 15.04 -14.39 -8.60
CA THR A 193 14.52 -15.74 -8.37
C THR A 193 15.42 -16.85 -8.91
N HIS A 194 16.46 -16.50 -9.67
CA HIS A 194 17.48 -17.42 -10.21
C HIS A 194 18.89 -16.97 -9.84
#